data_9b587b2c917c8dd5b294b87e2675adc9
#
_entry.id   9b587b2c917c8dd5b294b87e2675adc9
#
_cell.length_a   1.000
_cell.length_b   1.000
_cell.length_c   1.000
_cell.angle_alpha   90.00
_cell.angle_beta   90.00
_cell.angle_gamma   90.00
#
_symmetry.space_group_name_H-M   'P 1'
#
loop_
_entity.id
_entity.type
_entity.pdbx_description
1 polymer ?
#
loop_
_entity_poly.entity_id
_entity_poly.type
_entity_poly.pdbx_seq_one_letter_code
_entity_poly.pdbx_strand_id
1 'polypeptide(L)'
;MAHIELKNITKKFGGHTALTGLNLNIPDGEFFVLLGETGAGKTTTLRMIAGLEKPTEGQVFIDGVDVADWSAAERDVALVLQQYSLYPRYTVRQNLEFPLRPKIRRLPDAEIKDRVARAARTLRIEHLLDRKTDRLSGGEMQRVSIGRAIVRKPRVFLMDEPLSALDAKLREALRTELKNLQMQLGATFLFVTHDQIEAMSMGDKVGVLNHGRIVQTGTPQEIYNNPRDTYVASFVGSPPMNLQEATVDDGKIVFSGGQSLPLPGRFKAKVNAGDKVVFGLRPDDLYPVGHGLHSGDAADVHEIELPVTVTEPLGNETLVFAEFDRRDWVSRMLNPRPLRAGDRVAMSFDLSQAHLFSAETGKSLRA
;
A
#
# COMPACT_ATOMS: atom_id res chain seq x y z
N MET A 1 23.96 -3.99 -4.15
CA MET A 1 22.63 -3.59 -3.74
C MET A 1 22.51 -3.92 -2.27
N ALA A 2 21.42 -3.69 -1.58
CA ALA A 2 21.46 -3.83 -0.13
C ALA A 2 20.17 -4.47 0.44
N HIS A 3 20.36 -5.50 1.25
CA HIS A 3 19.35 -6.10 2.10
C HIS A 3 19.14 -5.23 3.35
N ILE A 4 17.90 -4.98 3.74
CA ILE A 4 17.54 -4.23 4.96
C ILE A 4 16.83 -5.15 5.92
N GLU A 5 17.28 -5.15 7.18
CA GLU A 5 16.62 -5.91 8.24
C GLU A 5 16.45 -5.04 9.50
N LEU A 6 15.24 -5.01 10.03
CA LEU A 6 14.89 -4.43 11.32
C LEU A 6 14.53 -5.54 12.28
N LYS A 7 15.18 -5.58 13.46
CA LYS A 7 14.93 -6.60 14.49
C LYS A 7 14.39 -5.96 15.76
N ASN A 8 13.16 -6.30 16.11
CA ASN A 8 12.48 -5.92 17.35
C ASN A 8 12.54 -4.40 17.65
N ILE A 9 12.36 -3.58 16.60
CA ILE A 9 12.46 -2.13 16.71
C ILE A 9 11.34 -1.57 17.55
N THR A 10 11.71 -0.90 18.63
CA THR A 10 10.82 -0.02 19.42
C THR A 10 11.35 1.40 19.35
N LYS A 11 10.45 2.36 19.10
CA LYS A 11 10.77 3.80 19.11
C LYS A 11 9.79 4.56 19.95
N LYS A 12 10.33 5.27 20.95
CA LYS A 12 9.58 6.15 21.85
C LYS A 12 10.01 7.60 21.66
N PHE A 13 9.05 8.51 21.67
CA PHE A 13 9.24 9.95 21.70
C PHE A 13 8.53 10.50 22.94
N GLY A 14 9.30 10.79 24.00
CA GLY A 14 8.70 11.13 25.29
C GLY A 14 7.72 10.05 25.77
N GLY A 15 6.47 10.43 25.98
CA GLY A 15 5.41 9.51 26.42
C GLY A 15 4.71 8.73 25.30
N HIS A 16 5.03 9.00 24.02
CA HIS A 16 4.40 8.34 22.88
C HIS A 16 5.29 7.26 22.28
N THR A 17 4.73 6.06 22.07
CA THR A 17 5.41 4.96 21.39
C THR A 17 4.99 4.92 19.93
N ALA A 18 5.91 5.29 19.04
CA ALA A 18 5.66 5.33 17.60
C ALA A 18 5.80 3.95 16.92
N LEU A 19 6.69 3.09 17.45
CA LEU A 19 6.89 1.72 16.95
C LEU A 19 7.08 0.78 18.13
N THR A 20 6.55 -0.45 18.01
CA THR A 20 6.59 -1.46 19.06
C THR A 20 6.97 -2.82 18.51
N GLY A 21 8.20 -3.29 18.78
CA GLY A 21 8.69 -4.60 18.41
C GLY A 21 8.60 -4.88 16.90
N LEU A 22 8.81 -3.86 16.07
CA LEU A 22 8.68 -3.96 14.62
C LEU A 22 9.81 -4.81 14.05
N ASN A 23 9.43 -5.83 13.27
CA ASN A 23 10.35 -6.66 12.48
C ASN A 23 10.04 -6.45 11.01
N LEU A 24 11.08 -6.19 10.20
CA LEU A 24 10.97 -5.96 8.77
C LEU A 24 12.17 -6.56 8.07
N ASN A 25 11.92 -7.27 6.98
CA ASN A 25 12.96 -7.84 6.13
C ASN A 25 12.68 -7.45 4.67
N ILE A 26 13.59 -6.71 4.06
CA ILE A 26 13.51 -6.26 2.66
C ILE A 26 14.70 -6.86 1.92
N PRO A 27 14.48 -7.88 1.09
CA PRO A 27 15.52 -8.47 0.25
C PRO A 27 16.17 -7.46 -0.69
N ASP A 28 17.37 -7.78 -1.10
CA ASP A 28 18.10 -7.01 -2.11
C ASP A 28 17.32 -6.93 -3.43
N GLY A 29 17.24 -5.73 -4.00
CA GLY A 29 16.58 -5.46 -5.28
C GLY A 29 15.05 -5.47 -5.22
N GLU A 30 14.43 -5.63 -4.05
CA GLU A 30 12.96 -5.64 -3.89
C GLU A 30 12.38 -4.22 -3.84
N PHE A 31 11.22 -4.02 -4.47
CA PHE A 31 10.38 -2.84 -4.26
C PHE A 31 9.41 -3.14 -3.12
N PHE A 32 9.78 -2.77 -1.91
CA PHE A 32 8.95 -2.96 -0.73
C PHE A 32 8.09 -1.71 -0.44
N VAL A 33 6.80 -1.90 -0.26
CA VAL A 33 5.88 -0.81 0.12
C VAL A 33 5.44 -0.97 1.57
N LEU A 34 5.65 0.05 2.38
CA LEU A 34 5.11 0.14 3.73
C LEU A 34 3.83 0.97 3.69
N LEU A 35 2.70 0.28 3.76
CA LEU A 35 1.36 0.85 3.69
C LEU A 35 0.77 1.02 5.09
N GLY A 36 0.09 2.12 5.37
CA GLY A 36 -0.59 2.34 6.64
C GLY A 36 -1.20 3.73 6.76
N GLU A 37 -2.04 3.93 7.74
CA GLU A 37 -2.67 5.23 8.02
C GLU A 37 -1.65 6.29 8.44
N THR A 38 -2.07 7.56 8.39
CA THR A 38 -1.28 8.67 8.95
C THR A 38 -1.05 8.43 10.44
N GLY A 39 0.20 8.57 10.87
CA GLY A 39 0.57 8.30 12.28
C GLY A 39 0.89 6.84 12.60
N ALA A 40 0.76 5.89 11.67
CA ALA A 40 1.06 4.47 11.92
C ALA A 40 2.54 4.16 12.21
N GLY A 41 3.47 5.11 11.96
CA GLY A 41 4.91 4.93 12.21
C GLY A 41 5.76 4.79 10.95
N LYS A 42 5.19 4.96 9.74
CA LYS A 42 5.86 4.81 8.44
C LYS A 42 7.12 5.67 8.30
N THR A 43 6.97 6.99 8.44
CA THR A 43 8.09 7.97 8.37
C THR A 43 9.15 7.69 9.44
N THR A 44 8.74 7.27 10.64
CA THR A 44 9.65 6.92 11.73
C THR A 44 10.52 5.72 11.35
N THR A 45 9.91 4.67 10.77
CA THR A 45 10.63 3.49 10.27
C THR A 45 11.66 3.89 9.23
N LEU A 46 11.26 4.72 8.27
CA LEU A 46 12.11 5.19 7.19
C LEU A 46 13.30 6.04 7.71
N ARG A 47 13.03 6.94 8.67
CA ARG A 47 14.10 7.78 9.30
C ARG A 47 15.10 6.96 10.08
N MET A 48 14.70 5.87 10.72
CA MET A 48 15.63 4.98 11.43
C MET A 48 16.54 4.24 10.46
N ILE A 49 16.02 3.75 9.32
CA ILE A 49 16.86 3.14 8.29
C ILE A 49 17.84 4.18 7.71
N ALA A 50 17.37 5.41 7.51
CA ALA A 50 18.22 6.51 7.02
C ALA A 50 19.29 6.99 8.03
N GLY A 51 19.23 6.55 9.29
CA GLY A 51 20.13 7.02 10.35
C GLY A 51 19.84 8.43 10.87
N LEU A 52 18.64 8.95 10.60
CA LEU A 52 18.16 10.24 11.11
C LEU A 52 17.50 10.13 12.48
N GLU A 53 17.08 8.91 12.84
CA GLU A 53 16.52 8.56 14.13
C GLU A 53 17.18 7.28 14.64
N LYS A 54 17.46 7.22 15.96
CA LYS A 54 17.94 5.98 16.58
C LYS A 54 16.76 5.22 17.19
N PRO A 55 16.72 3.88 17.08
CA PRO A 55 15.75 3.08 17.80
C PRO A 55 15.94 3.26 19.33
N THR A 56 14.86 3.12 20.10
CA THR A 56 14.94 3.04 21.56
C THR A 56 15.39 1.63 21.98
N GLU A 57 14.91 0.61 21.24
CA GLU A 57 15.28 -0.79 21.41
C GLU A 57 15.30 -1.47 20.03
N GLY A 58 16.08 -2.53 19.90
CA GLY A 58 16.22 -3.29 18.66
C GLY A 58 17.39 -2.81 17.80
N GLN A 59 17.54 -3.40 16.62
CA GLN A 59 18.69 -3.21 15.76
C GLN A 59 18.29 -3.01 14.30
N VAL A 60 19.09 -2.21 13.58
CA VAL A 60 18.96 -1.96 12.14
C VAL A 60 20.17 -2.55 11.42
N PHE A 61 19.93 -3.41 10.45
CA PHE A 61 20.98 -4.02 9.64
C PHE A 61 20.87 -3.58 8.17
N ILE A 62 21.99 -3.32 7.54
CA ILE A 62 22.15 -3.13 6.10
C ILE A 62 23.20 -4.12 5.62
N ASP A 63 22.84 -5.03 4.72
CA ASP A 63 23.69 -6.16 4.26
C ASP A 63 24.27 -7.01 5.40
N GLY A 64 23.45 -7.27 6.41
CA GLY A 64 23.86 -8.06 7.57
C GLY A 64 24.78 -7.34 8.56
N VAL A 65 25.14 -6.07 8.30
CA VAL A 65 25.94 -5.24 9.21
C VAL A 65 25.03 -4.40 10.06
N ASP A 66 25.21 -4.44 11.39
CA ASP A 66 24.54 -3.52 12.31
C ASP A 66 25.04 -2.09 12.05
N VAL A 67 24.12 -1.19 11.73
CA VAL A 67 24.44 0.20 11.39
C VAL A 67 24.10 1.20 12.51
N ALA A 68 23.99 0.73 13.75
CA ALA A 68 23.62 1.55 14.90
C ALA A 68 24.54 2.79 15.07
N ASP A 69 25.85 2.59 14.85
CA ASP A 69 26.86 3.62 15.00
C ASP A 69 27.17 4.37 13.70
N TRP A 70 26.57 3.97 12.58
CA TRP A 70 26.79 4.62 11.30
C TRP A 70 25.97 5.91 11.21
N SER A 71 26.61 6.98 10.77
CA SER A 71 25.93 8.21 10.37
C SER A 71 25.07 7.98 9.11
N ALA A 72 24.10 8.84 8.87
CA ALA A 72 23.28 8.80 7.65
C ALA A 72 24.11 8.85 6.35
N ALA A 73 25.28 9.49 6.40
CA ALA A 73 26.20 9.58 5.24
C ALA A 73 26.91 8.25 4.93
N GLU A 74 27.21 7.45 5.95
CA GLU A 74 27.88 6.16 5.85
C GLU A 74 26.95 5.04 5.39
N ARG A 75 25.64 5.15 5.64
CA ARG A 75 24.64 4.14 5.27
C ARG A 75 24.41 4.04 3.77
N ASP A 76 24.91 5.00 2.99
CA ASP A 76 24.74 5.09 1.52
C ASP A 76 23.29 4.89 1.02
N VAL A 77 22.35 5.44 1.75
CA VAL A 77 20.93 5.47 1.40
C VAL A 77 20.56 6.82 0.79
N ALA A 78 19.60 6.86 -0.12
CA ALA A 78 19.00 8.10 -0.61
C ALA A 78 17.58 8.25 -0.08
N LEU A 79 17.33 9.37 0.58
CA LEU A 79 16.02 9.71 1.14
C LEU A 79 15.34 10.76 0.26
N VAL A 80 14.16 10.42 -0.25
CA VAL A 80 13.24 11.33 -0.94
C VAL A 80 12.11 11.65 0.03
N LEU A 81 11.99 12.91 0.41
CA LEU A 81 10.99 13.38 1.37
C LEU A 81 9.69 13.78 0.66
N GLN A 82 8.58 13.77 1.37
CA GLN A 82 7.28 14.26 0.93
C GLN A 82 7.35 15.72 0.44
N GLN A 83 8.07 16.58 1.17
CA GLN A 83 8.44 17.92 0.68
C GLN A 83 9.70 17.80 -0.16
N TYR A 84 9.67 18.30 -1.37
CA TYR A 84 10.72 18.12 -2.39
C TYR A 84 12.14 18.47 -1.94
N SER A 85 12.29 19.32 -0.91
CA SER A 85 13.57 19.73 -0.30
C SER A 85 14.63 20.20 -1.30
N LEU A 86 14.18 20.84 -2.40
CA LEU A 86 15.07 21.39 -3.42
C LEU A 86 15.76 22.65 -2.91
N TYR A 87 16.96 22.93 -3.42
CA TYR A 87 17.66 24.19 -3.17
C TYR A 87 17.03 25.29 -4.03
N PRO A 88 16.27 26.25 -3.43
CA PRO A 88 15.38 27.14 -4.19
C PRO A 88 16.11 28.15 -5.08
N ARG A 89 17.39 28.45 -4.77
CA ARG A 89 18.19 29.40 -5.57
C ARG A 89 18.99 28.73 -6.70
N TYR A 90 18.96 27.40 -6.76
CA TYR A 90 19.72 26.60 -7.71
C TYR A 90 18.86 26.27 -8.94
N THR A 91 19.53 26.09 -10.08
CA THR A 91 18.91 25.46 -11.25
C THR A 91 18.67 23.97 -11.00
N VAL A 92 17.88 23.31 -11.86
CA VAL A 92 17.71 21.85 -11.83
C VAL A 92 19.08 21.18 -11.94
N ARG A 93 19.94 21.58 -12.88
CA ARG A 93 21.31 21.07 -13.04
C ARG A 93 22.09 21.16 -11.73
N GLN A 94 22.11 22.32 -11.11
CA GLN A 94 22.83 22.53 -9.84
C GLN A 94 22.28 21.67 -8.70
N ASN A 95 20.95 21.49 -8.64
CA ASN A 95 20.33 20.59 -7.67
C ASN A 95 20.80 19.13 -7.87
N LEU A 96 20.88 18.65 -9.12
CA LEU A 96 21.33 17.31 -9.46
C LEU A 96 22.85 17.12 -9.22
N GLU A 97 23.66 18.14 -9.48
CA GLU A 97 25.11 18.10 -9.27
C GLU A 97 25.49 18.15 -7.79
N PHE A 98 24.70 18.87 -6.97
CA PHE A 98 25.04 19.16 -5.57
C PHE A 98 25.47 17.91 -4.76
N PRO A 99 24.73 16.79 -4.78
CA PRO A 99 25.12 15.60 -4.02
C PRO A 99 26.36 14.89 -4.55
N LEU A 100 26.86 15.25 -5.74
CA LEU A 100 28.04 14.64 -6.38
C LEU A 100 29.33 15.45 -6.14
N ARG A 101 29.22 16.74 -5.75
CA ARG A 101 30.36 17.67 -5.60
C ARG A 101 31.11 17.60 -4.26
N PRO A 102 30.63 16.96 -3.16
CA PRO A 102 31.41 16.89 -1.93
C PRO A 102 32.77 16.25 -2.16
N LYS A 103 33.82 16.86 -1.58
CA LYS A 103 35.22 16.44 -1.72
C LYS A 103 35.49 14.97 -1.38
N ILE A 104 34.67 14.40 -0.50
CA ILE A 104 34.75 12.98 -0.12
C ILE A 104 34.48 12.03 -1.31
N ARG A 105 33.68 12.46 -2.30
CA ARG A 105 33.38 11.64 -3.48
C ARG A 105 34.42 11.71 -4.59
N ARG A 106 35.14 12.81 -4.69
CA ARG A 106 36.23 13.04 -5.68
C ARG A 106 35.88 12.68 -7.13
N LEU A 107 34.60 12.93 -7.54
CA LEU A 107 34.14 12.61 -8.88
C LEU A 107 34.65 13.66 -9.88
N PRO A 108 35.19 13.25 -11.05
CA PRO A 108 35.54 14.15 -12.13
C PRO A 108 34.32 14.89 -12.69
N ASP A 109 34.50 16.14 -13.16
CA ASP A 109 33.42 16.93 -13.74
C ASP A 109 32.74 16.24 -14.94
N ALA A 110 33.50 15.49 -15.74
CA ALA A 110 32.97 14.70 -16.86
C ALA A 110 31.97 13.63 -16.36
N GLU A 111 32.30 12.93 -15.28
CA GLU A 111 31.41 11.94 -14.68
C GLU A 111 30.17 12.56 -14.05
N ILE A 112 30.32 13.72 -13.37
CA ILE A 112 29.17 14.47 -12.82
C ILE A 112 28.21 14.83 -13.94
N LYS A 113 28.70 15.42 -15.04
CA LYS A 113 27.89 15.78 -16.20
C LYS A 113 27.17 14.59 -16.80
N ASP A 114 27.84 13.45 -16.95
CA ASP A 114 27.26 12.22 -17.49
C ASP A 114 26.16 11.64 -16.57
N ARG A 115 26.39 11.59 -15.26
CA ARG A 115 25.37 11.13 -14.29
C ARG A 115 24.13 12.03 -14.28
N VAL A 116 24.33 13.36 -14.33
CA VAL A 116 23.24 14.32 -14.41
C VAL A 116 22.46 14.16 -15.71
N ALA A 117 23.14 14.02 -16.84
CA ALA A 117 22.50 13.83 -18.14
C ALA A 117 21.69 12.53 -18.19
N ARG A 118 22.21 11.43 -17.64
CA ARG A 118 21.46 10.17 -17.54
C ARG A 118 20.23 10.30 -16.66
N ALA A 119 20.35 10.85 -15.47
CA ALA A 119 19.21 11.05 -14.57
C ALA A 119 18.15 11.96 -15.20
N ALA A 120 18.57 13.04 -15.88
CA ALA A 120 17.65 13.94 -16.54
C ALA A 120 16.87 13.24 -17.67
N ARG A 121 17.51 12.39 -18.49
CA ARG A 121 16.87 11.58 -19.51
C ARG A 121 15.86 10.60 -18.92
N THR A 122 16.28 9.83 -17.91
CA THR A 122 15.40 8.85 -17.23
C THR A 122 14.12 9.50 -16.71
N LEU A 123 14.23 10.72 -16.18
CA LEU A 123 13.11 11.46 -15.60
C LEU A 123 12.44 12.44 -16.57
N ARG A 124 12.89 12.50 -17.84
CA ARG A 124 12.36 13.38 -18.88
C ARG A 124 12.37 14.88 -18.48
N ILE A 125 13.42 15.32 -17.79
CA ILE A 125 13.61 16.70 -17.32
C ILE A 125 14.81 17.41 -17.97
N GLU A 126 15.32 16.94 -19.10
CA GLU A 126 16.46 17.53 -19.82
C GLU A 126 16.22 18.98 -20.17
N HIS A 127 15.01 19.30 -20.63
CA HIS A 127 14.57 20.64 -21.02
C HIS A 127 14.47 21.61 -19.83
N LEU A 128 14.52 21.10 -18.59
CA LEU A 128 14.43 21.90 -17.37
C LEU A 128 15.78 22.18 -16.73
N LEU A 129 16.89 21.59 -17.22
CA LEU A 129 18.19 21.58 -16.53
C LEU A 129 18.69 22.97 -16.14
N ASP A 130 18.46 23.97 -16.97
CA ASP A 130 18.91 25.35 -16.74
C ASP A 130 17.81 26.26 -16.12
N ARG A 131 16.62 25.68 -15.84
CA ARG A 131 15.54 26.39 -15.17
C ARG A 131 15.77 26.41 -13.66
N LYS A 132 15.41 27.50 -12.99
CA LYS A 132 15.42 27.60 -11.53
C LYS A 132 14.25 26.84 -10.94
N THR A 133 14.44 26.28 -9.74
CA THR A 133 13.45 25.41 -9.09
C THR A 133 12.20 26.14 -8.65
N ASP A 134 12.24 27.44 -8.43
CA ASP A 134 11.09 28.29 -8.12
C ASP A 134 10.08 28.47 -9.28
N ARG A 135 10.47 28.04 -10.50
CA ARG A 135 9.66 28.09 -11.72
C ARG A 135 9.16 26.73 -12.18
N LEU A 136 9.23 25.73 -11.32
CA LEU A 136 8.81 24.37 -11.61
C LEU A 136 7.41 24.10 -11.07
N SER A 137 6.62 23.29 -11.78
CA SER A 137 5.41 22.67 -11.27
C SER A 137 5.73 21.65 -10.18
N GLY A 138 4.73 21.26 -9.38
CA GLY A 138 4.90 20.25 -8.33
C GLY A 138 5.49 18.92 -8.85
N GLY A 139 5.00 18.45 -9.99
CA GLY A 139 5.52 17.23 -10.61
C GLY A 139 6.94 17.37 -11.14
N GLU A 140 7.32 18.52 -11.71
CA GLU A 140 8.70 18.79 -12.12
C GLU A 140 9.62 18.85 -10.90
N MET A 141 9.20 19.49 -9.80
CA MET A 141 9.96 19.50 -8.53
C MET A 141 10.15 18.09 -7.99
N GLN A 142 9.12 17.23 -8.04
CA GLN A 142 9.20 15.84 -7.60
C GLN A 142 10.22 15.05 -8.42
N ARG A 143 10.18 15.16 -9.75
CA ARG A 143 11.16 14.52 -10.64
C ARG A 143 12.59 14.98 -10.34
N VAL A 144 12.80 16.26 -10.07
CA VAL A 144 14.11 16.78 -9.69
C VAL A 144 14.56 16.22 -8.32
N SER A 145 13.65 16.09 -7.35
CA SER A 145 13.94 15.49 -6.05
C SER A 145 14.35 14.02 -6.18
N ILE A 146 13.63 13.24 -6.98
CA ILE A 146 13.99 11.85 -7.32
C ILE A 146 15.33 11.81 -8.05
N GLY A 147 15.57 12.73 -9.00
CA GLY A 147 16.83 12.84 -9.73
C GLY A 147 18.04 13.05 -8.82
N ARG A 148 17.90 13.85 -7.77
CA ARG A 148 18.95 14.04 -6.75
C ARG A 148 19.30 12.74 -6.02
N ALA A 149 18.33 11.84 -5.84
CA ALA A 149 18.59 10.52 -5.29
C ALA A 149 19.33 9.62 -6.29
N ILE A 150 18.85 9.58 -7.54
CA ILE A 150 19.39 8.70 -8.61
C ILE A 150 20.84 9.00 -8.94
N VAL A 151 21.23 10.27 -9.07
CA VAL A 151 22.60 10.65 -9.46
C VAL A 151 23.67 10.10 -8.50
N ARG A 152 23.29 9.84 -7.25
CA ARG A 152 24.18 9.28 -6.23
C ARG A 152 24.47 7.80 -6.45
N LYS A 153 23.61 7.07 -7.17
CA LYS A 153 23.61 5.61 -7.28
C LYS A 153 23.65 4.95 -5.89
N PRO A 154 22.68 5.24 -5.03
CA PRO A 154 22.65 4.68 -3.68
C PRO A 154 22.35 3.19 -3.74
N ARG A 155 22.68 2.48 -2.67
CA ARG A 155 22.33 1.06 -2.52
C ARG A 155 20.85 0.85 -2.19
N VAL A 156 20.22 1.83 -1.51
CA VAL A 156 18.84 1.83 -1.08
C VAL A 156 18.18 3.16 -1.36
N PHE A 157 16.97 3.11 -1.91
CA PHE A 157 16.08 4.26 -2.04
C PHE A 157 15.00 4.21 -0.96
N LEU A 158 14.92 5.27 -0.16
CA LEU A 158 13.92 5.48 0.86
C LEU A 158 13.01 6.61 0.40
N MET A 159 11.70 6.35 0.25
CA MET A 159 10.74 7.31 -0.30
C MET A 159 9.57 7.52 0.66
N ASP A 160 9.45 8.73 1.21
CA ASP A 160 8.43 9.13 2.17
C ASP A 160 7.28 9.84 1.47
N GLU A 161 6.20 9.13 1.15
CA GLU A 161 4.99 9.60 0.47
C GLU A 161 5.28 10.50 -0.76
N PRO A 162 6.17 10.09 -1.69
CA PRO A 162 6.70 11.00 -2.70
C PRO A 162 5.67 11.42 -3.76
N LEU A 163 4.52 10.79 -3.83
CA LEU A 163 3.50 11.08 -4.84
C LEU A 163 2.26 11.79 -4.27
N SER A 164 2.19 11.99 -2.95
CA SER A 164 1.00 12.50 -2.26
C SER A 164 0.58 13.92 -2.68
N ALA A 165 1.53 14.77 -3.04
CA ALA A 165 1.28 16.17 -3.43
C ALA A 165 0.94 16.37 -4.93
N LEU A 166 0.75 15.28 -5.69
CA LEU A 166 0.56 15.32 -7.13
C LEU A 166 -0.91 15.09 -7.52
N ASP A 167 -1.31 15.65 -8.66
CA ASP A 167 -2.60 15.32 -9.27
C ASP A 167 -2.67 13.86 -9.74
N ALA A 168 -3.88 13.32 -9.94
CA ALA A 168 -4.11 11.91 -10.23
C ALA A 168 -3.39 11.43 -11.50
N LYS A 169 -3.43 12.21 -12.59
CA LYS A 169 -2.82 11.83 -13.87
C LYS A 169 -1.29 11.76 -13.78
N LEU A 170 -0.70 12.72 -13.10
CA LEU A 170 0.75 12.78 -12.92
C LEU A 170 1.22 11.67 -11.95
N ARG A 171 0.43 11.39 -10.90
CA ARG A 171 0.69 10.30 -9.96
C ARG A 171 0.72 8.95 -10.66
N GLU A 172 -0.24 8.68 -11.55
CA GLU A 172 -0.30 7.47 -12.34
C GLU A 172 0.95 7.30 -13.24
N ALA A 173 1.33 8.35 -13.95
CA ALA A 173 2.53 8.32 -14.80
C ALA A 173 3.80 8.07 -13.98
N LEU A 174 3.95 8.72 -12.83
CA LEU A 174 5.13 8.57 -11.97
C LEU A 174 5.21 7.22 -11.28
N ARG A 175 4.09 6.58 -10.93
CA ARG A 175 4.10 5.18 -10.42
C ARG A 175 4.79 4.26 -11.43
N THR A 176 4.37 4.31 -12.68
CA THR A 176 4.97 3.50 -13.75
C THR A 176 6.44 3.83 -13.95
N GLU A 177 6.81 5.12 -13.95
CA GLU A 177 8.21 5.55 -14.08
C GLU A 177 9.09 5.05 -12.91
N LEU A 178 8.60 5.12 -11.67
CA LEU A 178 9.34 4.66 -10.49
C LEU A 178 9.55 3.14 -10.49
N LYS A 179 8.52 2.36 -10.89
CA LYS A 179 8.67 0.91 -11.01
C LYS A 179 9.69 0.54 -12.10
N ASN A 180 9.59 1.17 -13.27
CA ASN A 180 10.57 0.98 -14.35
C ASN A 180 11.98 1.39 -13.92
N LEU A 181 12.12 2.49 -13.19
CA LEU A 181 13.40 2.95 -12.67
C LEU A 181 14.01 1.93 -11.71
N GLN A 182 13.24 1.38 -10.78
CA GLN A 182 13.70 0.35 -9.85
C GLN A 182 14.20 -0.89 -10.59
N MET A 183 13.42 -1.36 -11.61
CA MET A 183 13.84 -2.50 -12.44
C MET A 183 15.14 -2.21 -13.21
N GLN A 184 15.30 -1.00 -13.77
CA GLN A 184 16.51 -0.62 -14.50
C GLN A 184 17.75 -0.50 -13.60
N LEU A 185 17.57 -0.02 -12.37
CA LEU A 185 18.66 0.13 -11.41
C LEU A 185 18.96 -1.17 -10.66
N GLY A 186 17.99 -2.08 -10.58
CA GLY A 186 18.02 -3.27 -9.73
C GLY A 186 18.20 -2.93 -8.25
N ALA A 187 17.92 -1.72 -7.81
CA ALA A 187 18.17 -1.24 -6.46
C ALA A 187 17.00 -1.60 -5.52
N THR A 188 17.30 -1.65 -4.22
CA THR A 188 16.31 -1.88 -3.18
C THR A 188 15.54 -0.59 -2.90
N PHE A 189 14.21 -0.66 -2.94
CA PHE A 189 13.32 0.46 -2.67
C PHE A 189 12.46 0.17 -1.43
N LEU A 190 12.44 1.11 -0.49
CA LEU A 190 11.41 1.20 0.53
C LEU A 190 10.56 2.43 0.24
N PHE A 191 9.34 2.19 -0.18
CA PHE A 191 8.34 3.20 -0.50
C PHE A 191 7.28 3.24 0.60
N VAL A 192 7.05 4.41 1.16
CA VAL A 192 6.06 4.63 2.21
C VAL A 192 4.88 5.38 1.63
N THR A 193 3.67 4.88 1.87
CA THR A 193 2.44 5.52 1.41
C THR A 193 1.24 5.20 2.30
N HIS A 194 0.20 5.99 2.21
CA HIS A 194 -1.14 5.67 2.70
C HIS A 194 -2.10 5.31 1.54
N ASP A 195 -1.65 5.44 0.30
CA ASP A 195 -2.44 5.14 -0.90
C ASP A 195 -2.33 3.65 -1.26
N GLN A 196 -3.47 2.97 -1.23
CA GLN A 196 -3.56 1.54 -1.53
C GLN A 196 -3.23 1.23 -2.99
N ILE A 197 -3.62 2.12 -3.93
CA ILE A 197 -3.36 1.91 -5.36
C ILE A 197 -1.85 1.94 -5.61
N GLU A 198 -1.12 2.84 -4.94
CA GLU A 198 0.34 2.86 -5.00
C GLU A 198 0.95 1.56 -4.48
N ALA A 199 0.49 1.09 -3.31
CA ALA A 199 1.00 -0.13 -2.71
C ALA A 199 0.74 -1.36 -3.57
N MET A 200 -0.48 -1.50 -4.07
CA MET A 200 -0.89 -2.67 -4.85
C MET A 200 -0.30 -2.69 -6.27
N SER A 201 0.00 -1.51 -6.86
CA SER A 201 0.50 -1.44 -8.24
C SER A 201 2.03 -1.47 -8.36
N MET A 202 2.77 -1.03 -7.35
CA MET A 202 4.23 -0.92 -7.42
C MET A 202 4.98 -1.95 -6.59
N GLY A 203 4.41 -2.40 -5.46
CA GLY A 203 5.10 -3.28 -4.52
C GLY A 203 5.33 -4.68 -5.08
N ASP A 204 6.55 -5.20 -4.96
CA ASP A 204 6.79 -6.64 -5.04
C ASP A 204 6.28 -7.31 -3.76
N LYS A 205 6.49 -6.61 -2.63
CA LYS A 205 5.84 -6.91 -1.35
C LYS A 205 5.29 -5.65 -0.69
N VAL A 206 4.24 -5.86 0.10
CA VAL A 206 3.59 -4.83 0.90
C VAL A 206 3.62 -5.26 2.36
N GLY A 207 4.05 -4.35 3.24
CA GLY A 207 3.90 -4.47 4.68
C GLY A 207 2.81 -3.53 5.17
N VAL A 208 1.75 -4.08 5.74
CA VAL A 208 0.67 -3.26 6.33
C VAL A 208 1.05 -2.91 7.75
N LEU A 209 1.23 -1.62 8.01
CA LEU A 209 1.61 -1.08 9.31
C LEU A 209 0.39 -0.47 10.02
N ASN A 210 0.12 -0.94 11.23
CA ASN A 210 -0.92 -0.41 12.09
C ASN A 210 -0.39 -0.20 13.51
N HIS A 211 -0.63 0.97 14.07
CA HIS A 211 -0.22 1.34 15.44
C HIS A 211 1.22 0.91 15.80
N GLY A 212 2.18 1.21 14.92
CA GLY A 212 3.60 0.93 15.13
C GLY A 212 4.01 -0.53 15.01
N ARG A 213 3.15 -1.40 14.47
CA ARG A 213 3.42 -2.84 14.24
C ARG A 213 3.08 -3.25 12.81
N ILE A 214 3.88 -4.11 12.22
CA ILE A 214 3.51 -4.76 10.97
C ILE A 214 2.48 -5.84 11.28
N VAL A 215 1.27 -5.66 10.73
CA VAL A 215 0.14 -6.60 10.89
C VAL A 215 0.27 -7.75 9.90
N GLN A 216 0.62 -7.44 8.66
CA GLN A 216 0.78 -8.44 7.61
C GLN A 216 1.86 -7.99 6.61
N THR A 217 2.62 -8.95 6.10
CA THR A 217 3.54 -8.76 4.96
C THR A 217 3.27 -9.86 3.94
N GLY A 218 3.24 -9.49 2.67
CA GLY A 218 3.03 -10.42 1.55
C GLY A 218 3.04 -9.69 0.21
N THR A 219 2.85 -10.42 -0.87
CA THR A 219 2.58 -9.82 -2.18
C THR A 219 1.28 -9.02 -2.15
N PRO A 220 1.09 -8.03 -3.03
CA PRO A 220 -0.18 -7.32 -3.14
C PRO A 220 -1.39 -8.25 -3.21
N GLN A 221 -1.29 -9.30 -4.02
CA GLN A 221 -2.36 -10.27 -4.21
C GLN A 221 -2.65 -11.09 -2.93
N GLU A 222 -1.61 -11.50 -2.20
CA GLU A 222 -1.78 -12.18 -0.91
C GLU A 222 -2.47 -11.30 0.13
N ILE A 223 -2.07 -10.02 0.23
CA ILE A 223 -2.69 -9.06 1.17
C ILE A 223 -4.17 -8.84 0.84
N TYR A 224 -4.51 -8.73 -0.45
CA TYR A 224 -5.88 -8.51 -0.91
C TYR A 224 -6.76 -9.75 -0.71
N ASN A 225 -6.28 -10.92 -1.19
CA ASN A 225 -7.08 -12.14 -1.21
C ASN A 225 -7.08 -12.91 0.12
N ASN A 226 -6.05 -12.73 0.95
CA ASN A 226 -5.89 -13.46 2.21
C ASN A 226 -5.57 -12.51 3.37
N PRO A 227 -6.46 -11.55 3.69
CA PRO A 227 -6.23 -10.65 4.82
C PRO A 227 -6.14 -11.44 6.12
N ARG A 228 -5.13 -11.11 6.92
CA ARG A 228 -4.84 -11.81 8.19
C ARG A 228 -5.88 -11.53 9.26
N ASP A 229 -6.49 -10.35 9.21
CA ASP A 229 -7.50 -9.91 10.17
C ASP A 229 -8.48 -8.91 9.54
N THR A 230 -9.49 -8.53 10.33
CA THR A 230 -10.53 -7.56 9.93
C THR A 230 -9.95 -6.18 9.62
N TYR A 231 -8.85 -5.77 10.28
CA TYR A 231 -8.19 -4.51 9.97
C TYR A 231 -7.64 -4.51 8.55
N VAL A 232 -6.85 -5.51 8.19
CA VAL A 232 -6.30 -5.61 6.81
C VAL A 232 -7.44 -5.75 5.80
N ALA A 233 -8.48 -6.52 6.11
CA ALA A 233 -9.65 -6.70 5.23
C ALA A 233 -10.39 -5.39 4.95
N SER A 234 -10.55 -4.54 5.97
CA SER A 234 -11.22 -3.24 5.85
C SER A 234 -10.30 -2.15 5.29
N PHE A 235 -8.99 -2.23 5.57
CA PHE A 235 -8.04 -1.21 5.15
C PHE A 235 -7.58 -1.39 3.71
N VAL A 236 -7.53 -2.63 3.19
CA VAL A 236 -7.04 -2.93 1.83
C VAL A 236 -8.20 -3.29 0.91
N GLY A 237 -8.36 -2.50 -0.15
CA GLY A 237 -9.42 -2.58 -1.14
C GLY A 237 -10.21 -1.26 -1.24
N SER A 238 -10.60 -0.89 -2.45
CA SER A 238 -11.41 0.30 -2.73
C SER A 238 -12.52 -0.07 -3.72
N PRO A 239 -13.75 -0.22 -3.25
CA PRO A 239 -14.20 -0.12 -1.85
C PRO A 239 -13.63 -1.19 -0.90
N PRO A 240 -13.70 -0.97 0.44
CA PRO A 240 -13.26 -1.96 1.42
C PRO A 240 -14.14 -3.23 1.40
N MET A 241 -13.65 -4.31 2.04
CA MET A 241 -14.44 -5.53 2.24
C MET A 241 -15.69 -5.24 3.07
N ASN A 242 -16.85 -5.76 2.63
CA ASN A 242 -18.04 -5.78 3.47
C ASN A 242 -17.80 -6.70 4.66
N LEU A 243 -17.92 -6.18 5.87
CA LEU A 243 -17.68 -6.92 7.12
C LEU A 243 -18.91 -6.80 8.02
N GLN A 244 -19.44 -7.93 8.51
CA GLN A 244 -20.59 -7.94 9.41
C GLN A 244 -20.50 -9.08 10.42
N GLU A 245 -20.82 -8.78 11.69
CA GLU A 245 -20.93 -9.78 12.74
C GLU A 245 -22.09 -10.72 12.49
N ALA A 246 -21.84 -12.01 12.76
CA ALA A 246 -22.80 -13.07 12.58
C ALA A 246 -22.55 -14.21 13.58
N THR A 247 -23.48 -15.14 13.67
CA THR A 247 -23.35 -16.36 14.46
C THR A 247 -23.46 -17.57 13.54
N VAL A 248 -22.65 -18.57 13.76
CA VAL A 248 -22.75 -19.86 13.05
C VAL A 248 -23.88 -20.68 13.68
N ASP A 249 -24.84 -21.13 12.89
CA ASP A 249 -25.91 -22.00 13.36
C ASP A 249 -26.34 -22.95 12.24
N ASP A 250 -26.48 -24.23 12.58
CA ASP A 250 -26.93 -25.33 11.69
C ASP A 250 -26.40 -25.24 10.24
N GLY A 251 -25.09 -25.05 10.09
CA GLY A 251 -24.46 -24.98 8.77
C GLY A 251 -24.72 -23.67 8.00
N LYS A 252 -25.20 -22.64 8.68
CA LYS A 252 -25.46 -21.30 8.16
C LYS A 252 -24.72 -20.25 8.96
N ILE A 253 -24.53 -19.10 8.34
CA ILE A 253 -24.08 -17.86 8.96
C ILE A 253 -25.32 -17.00 9.13
N VAL A 254 -25.72 -16.74 10.38
CA VAL A 254 -26.95 -16.03 10.75
C VAL A 254 -26.60 -14.64 11.24
N PHE A 255 -27.16 -13.63 10.60
CA PHE A 255 -26.96 -12.21 10.94
C PHE A 255 -28.02 -11.71 11.92
N SER A 256 -27.74 -10.62 12.61
CA SER A 256 -28.60 -10.10 13.70
C SER A 256 -29.99 -9.64 13.27
N GLY A 257 -30.17 -9.25 12.01
CA GLY A 257 -31.46 -8.87 11.43
C GLY A 257 -32.29 -10.04 10.93
N GLY A 258 -31.78 -11.28 11.02
CA GLY A 258 -32.47 -12.51 10.63
C GLY A 258 -32.15 -13.03 9.23
N GLN A 259 -31.32 -12.31 8.48
CA GLN A 259 -30.79 -12.83 7.22
C GLN A 259 -29.80 -13.96 7.50
N SER A 260 -29.67 -14.90 6.57
CA SER A 260 -28.68 -15.98 6.67
C SER A 260 -28.08 -16.35 5.33
N LEU A 261 -26.81 -16.79 5.36
CA LEU A 261 -26.07 -17.33 4.22
C LEU A 261 -25.61 -18.76 4.52
N PRO A 262 -25.47 -19.63 3.52
CA PRO A 262 -24.85 -20.93 3.71
C PRO A 262 -23.44 -20.78 4.26
N LEU A 263 -23.03 -21.65 5.20
CA LEU A 263 -21.65 -21.72 5.66
C LEU A 263 -20.77 -22.36 4.57
N PRO A 264 -19.77 -21.65 4.02
CA PRO A 264 -18.90 -22.20 2.99
C PRO A 264 -18.17 -23.45 3.48
N GLY A 265 -18.09 -24.48 2.63
CA GLY A 265 -17.61 -25.81 3.00
C GLY A 265 -16.23 -25.82 3.68
N ARG A 266 -15.33 -24.92 3.26
CA ARG A 266 -13.96 -24.78 3.81
C ARG A 266 -13.90 -24.33 5.28
N PHE A 267 -14.99 -23.78 5.82
CA PHE A 267 -15.04 -23.36 7.22
C PHE A 267 -15.74 -24.35 8.14
N LYS A 268 -16.45 -25.37 7.59
CA LYS A 268 -17.23 -26.33 8.39
C LYS A 268 -16.42 -27.05 9.48
N ALA A 269 -15.13 -27.29 9.24
CA ALA A 269 -14.25 -27.93 10.22
C ALA A 269 -13.57 -26.93 11.19
N LYS A 270 -13.80 -25.62 11.01
CA LYS A 270 -13.11 -24.54 11.76
C LYS A 270 -14.00 -23.78 12.71
N VAL A 271 -15.30 -23.95 12.59
CA VAL A 271 -16.31 -23.27 13.42
C VAL A 271 -17.39 -24.25 13.88
N ASN A 272 -17.96 -23.98 15.04
CA ASN A 272 -19.03 -24.75 15.63
C ASN A 272 -20.33 -23.92 15.69
N ALA A 273 -21.48 -24.61 15.87
CA ALA A 273 -22.72 -23.91 16.15
C ALA A 273 -22.59 -23.06 17.42
N GLY A 274 -23.05 -21.83 17.37
CA GLY A 274 -22.94 -20.84 18.44
C GLY A 274 -21.71 -19.94 18.37
N ASP A 275 -20.71 -20.23 17.51
CA ASP A 275 -19.53 -19.39 17.36
C ASP A 275 -19.89 -18.03 16.77
N LYS A 276 -19.40 -16.95 17.41
CA LYS A 276 -19.50 -15.60 16.91
C LYS A 276 -18.34 -15.32 15.93
N VAL A 277 -18.71 -14.89 14.74
CA VAL A 277 -17.75 -14.60 13.64
C VAL A 277 -18.02 -13.24 13.04
N VAL A 278 -17.03 -12.69 12.33
CA VAL A 278 -17.23 -11.60 11.39
C VAL A 278 -17.15 -12.21 9.99
N PHE A 279 -18.27 -12.13 9.27
CA PHE A 279 -18.34 -12.53 7.87
C PHE A 279 -17.80 -11.39 6.99
N GLY A 280 -16.99 -11.73 6.00
CA GLY A 280 -16.39 -10.79 5.05
C GLY A 280 -16.61 -11.23 3.61
N LEU A 281 -17.00 -10.26 2.75
CA LEU A 281 -17.09 -10.46 1.31
C LEU A 281 -16.63 -9.21 0.58
N ARG A 282 -15.74 -9.37 -0.43
CA ARG A 282 -15.28 -8.25 -1.24
C ARG A 282 -16.44 -7.71 -2.11
N PRO A 283 -16.42 -6.40 -2.43
CA PRO A 283 -17.37 -5.81 -3.38
C PRO A 283 -17.33 -6.48 -4.77
N ASP A 284 -16.20 -7.04 -5.16
CA ASP A 284 -16.02 -7.76 -6.43
C ASP A 284 -16.74 -9.11 -6.44
N ASP A 285 -16.96 -9.70 -5.26
CA ASP A 285 -17.59 -11.02 -5.06
C ASP A 285 -19.09 -10.90 -4.68
N LEU A 286 -19.60 -9.66 -4.68
CA LEU A 286 -21.00 -9.32 -4.51
C LEU A 286 -21.46 -8.48 -5.71
N TYR A 287 -22.42 -8.98 -6.49
CA TYR A 287 -22.83 -8.30 -7.73
C TYR A 287 -24.27 -8.61 -8.11
N PRO A 288 -24.96 -7.72 -8.82
CA PRO A 288 -26.24 -8.03 -9.44
C PRO A 288 -26.10 -9.24 -10.40
N VAL A 289 -27.08 -10.14 -10.36
CA VAL A 289 -27.06 -11.37 -11.18
C VAL A 289 -26.78 -11.03 -12.66
N GLY A 290 -25.79 -11.73 -13.24
CA GLY A 290 -25.33 -11.53 -14.62
C GLY A 290 -24.35 -10.38 -14.82
N HIS A 291 -23.92 -9.68 -13.75
CA HIS A 291 -23.04 -8.51 -13.81
C HIS A 291 -21.72 -8.66 -13.04
N GLY A 292 -21.33 -9.89 -12.66
CA GLY A 292 -20.06 -10.19 -11.98
C GLY A 292 -18.97 -10.70 -12.93
N LEU A 293 -17.76 -10.76 -12.42
CA LEU A 293 -16.61 -11.38 -13.10
C LEU A 293 -16.59 -12.90 -12.98
N HIS A 294 -17.38 -13.46 -12.06
CA HIS A 294 -17.15 -14.81 -11.61
C HIS A 294 -17.83 -15.88 -12.48
N SER A 295 -17.01 -16.90 -12.76
CA SER A 295 -17.41 -18.17 -13.36
C SER A 295 -17.17 -19.32 -12.38
N GLY A 296 -17.36 -19.09 -11.08
CA GLY A 296 -17.29 -20.12 -10.05
C GLY A 296 -18.37 -21.19 -10.23
N ASP A 297 -18.19 -22.35 -9.61
CA ASP A 297 -19.24 -23.37 -9.58
C ASP A 297 -20.53 -22.73 -9.04
N ALA A 298 -21.63 -22.89 -9.76
CA ALA A 298 -22.94 -22.35 -9.37
C ALA A 298 -23.38 -22.80 -7.95
N ALA A 299 -22.77 -23.86 -7.43
CA ALA A 299 -23.03 -24.39 -6.09
C ALA A 299 -22.57 -23.45 -4.93
N ASP A 300 -21.59 -22.57 -5.17
CA ASP A 300 -21.06 -21.65 -4.17
C ASP A 300 -21.63 -20.22 -4.29
N VAL A 301 -22.51 -19.97 -5.27
CA VAL A 301 -23.18 -18.68 -5.44
C VAL A 301 -24.57 -18.73 -4.79
N HIS A 302 -24.81 -17.78 -3.88
CA HIS A 302 -26.10 -17.64 -3.22
C HIS A 302 -26.77 -16.34 -3.65
N GLU A 303 -28.01 -16.42 -4.15
CA GLU A 303 -28.75 -15.26 -4.65
C GLU A 303 -29.78 -14.79 -3.64
N ILE A 304 -29.78 -13.47 -3.39
CA ILE A 304 -30.75 -12.81 -2.51
C ILE A 304 -31.25 -11.54 -3.18
N GLU A 305 -32.56 -11.31 -3.14
CA GLU A 305 -33.17 -10.07 -3.59
C GLU A 305 -33.02 -8.97 -2.55
N LEU A 306 -32.24 -7.91 -2.88
CA LEU A 306 -31.95 -6.81 -1.98
C LEU A 306 -32.46 -5.47 -2.51
N PRO A 307 -32.90 -4.55 -1.64
CA PRO A 307 -33.26 -3.20 -2.01
C PRO A 307 -31.95 -2.37 -2.24
N VAL A 308 -31.91 -1.69 -3.36
CA VAL A 308 -30.81 -0.75 -3.69
C VAL A 308 -31.06 0.55 -2.92
N THR A 309 -30.04 1.01 -2.21
CA THR A 309 -30.07 2.28 -1.46
C THR A 309 -29.44 3.43 -2.24
N VAL A 310 -28.28 3.20 -2.87
CA VAL A 310 -27.54 4.19 -3.66
C VAL A 310 -26.82 3.50 -4.82
N THR A 311 -26.58 4.24 -5.89
CA THR A 311 -25.70 3.83 -7.00
C THR A 311 -24.70 4.91 -7.32
N GLU A 312 -23.44 4.51 -7.54
CA GLU A 312 -22.36 5.42 -7.96
C GLU A 312 -21.79 4.96 -9.31
N PRO A 313 -22.21 5.56 -10.43
CA PRO A 313 -21.67 5.24 -11.75
C PRO A 313 -20.24 5.74 -11.90
N LEU A 314 -19.30 4.85 -12.21
CA LEU A 314 -17.87 5.16 -12.44
C LEU A 314 -17.47 5.07 -13.92
N GLY A 315 -18.44 4.96 -14.81
CA GLY A 315 -18.25 4.87 -16.26
C GLY A 315 -18.25 3.42 -16.76
N ASN A 316 -17.19 2.68 -16.54
CA ASN A 316 -17.07 1.26 -16.93
C ASN A 316 -17.72 0.30 -15.94
N GLU A 317 -18.01 0.72 -14.73
CA GLU A 317 -18.68 -0.02 -13.67
C GLU A 317 -19.59 0.88 -12.87
N THR A 318 -20.44 0.29 -12.05
CA THR A 318 -21.26 1.01 -11.06
C THR A 318 -21.09 0.35 -9.71
N LEU A 319 -20.80 1.13 -8.68
CA LEU A 319 -20.93 0.66 -7.31
C LEU A 319 -22.42 0.70 -6.93
N VAL A 320 -22.94 -0.43 -6.47
CA VAL A 320 -24.32 -0.58 -6.04
C VAL A 320 -24.32 -0.83 -4.54
N PHE A 321 -24.93 0.08 -3.80
CA PHE A 321 -25.16 -0.07 -2.37
C PHE A 321 -26.54 -0.70 -2.20
N ALA A 322 -26.59 -1.83 -1.51
CA ALA A 322 -27.82 -2.56 -1.27
C ALA A 322 -27.92 -2.93 0.20
N GLU A 323 -29.12 -2.82 0.77
CA GLU A 323 -29.34 -3.14 2.17
C GLU A 323 -29.37 -4.66 2.37
N PHE A 324 -28.39 -5.18 3.10
CA PHE A 324 -28.34 -6.55 3.59
C PHE A 324 -28.29 -6.53 5.11
N ASP A 325 -29.23 -7.18 5.75
CA ASP A 325 -29.33 -7.29 7.22
C ASP A 325 -29.19 -5.94 7.96
N ARG A 326 -29.94 -4.92 7.51
CA ARG A 326 -29.98 -3.55 8.08
C ARG A 326 -28.70 -2.75 7.91
N ARG A 327 -27.81 -3.14 7.01
CA ARG A 327 -26.60 -2.40 6.66
C ARG A 327 -26.45 -2.31 5.15
N ASP A 328 -25.89 -1.21 4.68
CA ASP A 328 -25.52 -1.07 3.28
C ASP A 328 -24.27 -1.89 2.99
N TRP A 329 -24.38 -2.79 2.04
CA TRP A 329 -23.27 -3.53 1.47
C TRP A 329 -22.95 -2.98 0.10
N VAL A 330 -21.66 -2.81 -0.17
CA VAL A 330 -21.16 -2.31 -1.46
C VAL A 330 -20.91 -3.50 -2.38
N SER A 331 -21.40 -3.39 -3.59
CA SER A 331 -21.17 -4.37 -4.66
C SER A 331 -20.64 -3.70 -5.92
N ARG A 332 -19.99 -4.47 -6.77
CA ARG A 332 -19.51 -4.04 -8.08
C ARG A 332 -20.36 -4.60 -9.20
N MET A 333 -20.99 -3.75 -9.97
CA MET A 333 -21.73 -4.13 -11.18
C MET A 333 -20.89 -3.81 -12.41
N LEU A 334 -20.36 -4.83 -13.04
CA LEU A 334 -19.69 -4.73 -14.33
C LEU A 334 -20.73 -4.72 -15.46
N ASN A 335 -20.41 -4.09 -16.60
CA ASN A 335 -21.36 -3.86 -17.67
C ASN A 335 -22.66 -3.22 -17.14
N PRO A 336 -22.59 -1.98 -16.61
CA PRO A 336 -23.65 -1.42 -15.82
C PRO A 336 -24.94 -1.22 -16.60
N ARG A 337 -26.06 -1.55 -15.96
CA ARG A 337 -27.41 -1.18 -16.37
C ARG A 337 -27.96 -0.08 -15.46
N PRO A 338 -28.94 0.70 -15.92
CA PRO A 338 -29.57 1.69 -15.04
C PRO A 338 -30.25 1.03 -13.84
N LEU A 339 -29.86 1.44 -12.65
CA LEU A 339 -30.49 1.10 -11.36
C LEU A 339 -30.76 2.38 -10.59
N ARG A 340 -31.82 2.40 -9.78
CA ARG A 340 -32.22 3.52 -8.95
C ARG A 340 -32.40 3.09 -7.50
N ALA A 341 -32.26 4.03 -6.61
CA ALA A 341 -32.62 3.81 -5.21
C ALA A 341 -34.09 3.36 -5.10
N GLY A 342 -34.33 2.31 -4.32
CA GLY A 342 -35.62 1.65 -4.15
C GLY A 342 -35.85 0.47 -5.09
N ASP A 343 -35.08 0.28 -6.14
CA ASP A 343 -35.15 -0.92 -6.98
C ASP A 343 -34.81 -2.16 -6.13
N ARG A 344 -35.50 -3.28 -6.38
CA ARG A 344 -35.14 -4.58 -5.82
C ARG A 344 -34.37 -5.37 -6.86
N VAL A 345 -33.21 -5.88 -6.48
CA VAL A 345 -32.27 -6.53 -7.40
C VAL A 345 -31.80 -7.85 -6.80
N ALA A 346 -31.85 -8.91 -7.60
CA ALA A 346 -31.21 -10.17 -7.22
C ALA A 346 -29.69 -10.00 -7.24
N MET A 347 -29.08 -10.18 -6.06
CA MET A 347 -27.64 -10.05 -5.82
C MET A 347 -27.04 -11.43 -5.63
N SER A 348 -25.96 -11.71 -6.34
CA SER A 348 -25.14 -12.91 -6.21
C SER A 348 -24.05 -12.70 -5.17
N PHE A 349 -24.02 -13.56 -4.16
CA PHE A 349 -22.97 -13.66 -3.15
C PHE A 349 -22.06 -14.84 -3.53
N ASP A 350 -20.85 -14.58 -3.98
CA ASP A 350 -19.89 -15.64 -4.23
C ASP A 350 -19.23 -16.11 -2.93
N LEU A 351 -19.82 -17.12 -2.34
CA LEU A 351 -19.36 -17.68 -1.06
C LEU A 351 -18.03 -18.42 -1.18
N SER A 352 -17.59 -18.77 -2.40
CA SER A 352 -16.25 -19.34 -2.63
C SER A 352 -15.15 -18.37 -2.25
N GLN A 353 -15.39 -17.06 -2.29
CA GLN A 353 -14.46 -16.00 -1.92
C GLN A 353 -14.68 -15.43 -0.51
N ALA A 354 -15.76 -15.86 0.18
CA ALA A 354 -16.10 -15.34 1.50
C ALA A 354 -14.96 -15.52 2.51
N HIS A 355 -14.92 -14.66 3.51
CA HIS A 355 -13.97 -14.72 4.63
C HIS A 355 -14.74 -14.87 5.95
N LEU A 356 -14.15 -15.58 6.89
CA LEU A 356 -14.58 -15.60 8.27
C LEU A 356 -13.44 -15.19 9.17
N PHE A 357 -13.74 -14.32 10.11
CA PHE A 357 -12.81 -13.87 11.15
C PHE A 357 -13.43 -14.18 12.52
N SER A 358 -12.57 -14.46 13.50
CA SER A 358 -13.02 -14.57 14.90
C SER A 358 -13.58 -13.21 15.36
N ALA A 359 -14.78 -13.18 15.92
CA ALA A 359 -15.36 -11.95 16.46
C ALA A 359 -14.57 -11.41 17.66
N GLU A 360 -13.91 -12.29 18.43
CA GLU A 360 -13.12 -11.92 19.60
C GLU A 360 -11.77 -11.30 19.24
N THR A 361 -11.05 -11.90 18.27
CA THR A 361 -9.67 -11.53 17.95
C THR A 361 -9.51 -10.75 16.66
N GLY A 362 -10.54 -10.71 15.82
CA GLY A 362 -10.49 -10.18 14.46
C GLY A 362 -9.64 -11.02 13.49
N LYS A 363 -9.02 -12.11 13.93
CA LYS A 363 -8.12 -12.92 13.09
C LYS A 363 -8.89 -13.79 12.11
N SER A 364 -8.30 -13.95 10.92
CA SER A 364 -8.86 -14.81 9.87
C SER A 364 -8.92 -16.28 10.32
N LEU A 365 -10.04 -16.93 10.03
CA LEU A 365 -10.25 -18.37 10.20
C LEU A 365 -9.89 -19.15 8.92
N ARG A 366 -9.35 -18.48 7.90
CA ARG A 366 -8.95 -19.10 6.62
C ARG A 366 -7.61 -19.84 6.70
N ALA A 367 -6.75 -19.48 7.66
CA ALA A 367 -5.40 -20.03 7.83
C ALA A 367 -5.43 -21.42 8.48
#